data_4deaf1b8dc626c9a1dabd059b0c2186d
#
_entry.id   4deaf1b8dc626c9a1dabd059b0c2186d
#
_cell.length_a   1.000
_cell.length_b   1.000
_cell.length_c   1.000
_cell.angle_alpha   90.00
_cell.angle_beta   90.00
_cell.angle_gamma   90.00
#
_symmetry.space_group_name_H-M   'P 1'
#
loop_
_entity.id
_entity.type
_entity.pdbx_description
1 polymer ?
#
loop_
_entity_poly.entity_id
_entity_poly.type
_entity_poly.pdbx_seq_one_letter_code
_entity_poly.pdbx_strand_id
1 'polypeptide(L)'
;YPIVSDLIRIMREVGFEYQEKIIWRKPEGYIRISRRSGVLLQHPYPMYYYPDNIYEEIVVFKKPGEFDRASVSADTKEKSRIDVHRFQREKWYLSVWDITNVLPSEKWSKYTAAFPEELVERLVMLYSYIGETVLDPFLGTGTTCVVSKRLGRNCIGYEIDLELREAIEERLSINAKSLLHYVGVERQDVVEIVVRSDARKLRTKLREEIEKKLKSKNSN
;
A
#
# COMPACT_ATOMS: atom_id res chain seq x y z
N TYR A 1 -10.14 -2.57 18.54
CA TYR A 1 -11.07 -2.99 17.49
C TYR A 1 -10.35 -3.91 16.52
N PRO A 2 -10.89 -5.09 16.16
CA PRO A 2 -10.21 -6.10 15.33
C PRO A 2 -10.29 -5.78 13.83
N ILE A 3 -9.69 -4.68 13.41
CA ILE A 3 -9.80 -4.13 12.04
C ILE A 3 -9.43 -5.16 10.97
N VAL A 4 -8.33 -5.90 11.17
CA VAL A 4 -7.84 -6.87 10.18
C VAL A 4 -8.80 -8.06 10.03
N SER A 5 -9.37 -8.54 11.13
CA SER A 5 -10.37 -9.61 11.10
C SER A 5 -11.65 -9.19 10.35
N ASP A 6 -12.11 -7.97 10.59
CA ASP A 6 -13.25 -7.42 9.87
C ASP A 6 -12.94 -7.20 8.38
N LEU A 7 -11.74 -6.71 8.06
CA LEU A 7 -11.31 -6.58 6.67
C LEU A 7 -11.33 -7.93 5.95
N ILE A 8 -10.77 -8.97 6.57
CA ILE A 8 -10.76 -10.32 5.98
C ILE A 8 -12.19 -10.82 5.75
N ARG A 9 -13.08 -10.63 6.72
CA ARG A 9 -14.49 -11.01 6.60
C ARG A 9 -15.16 -10.27 5.44
N ILE A 10 -15.06 -8.95 5.40
CA ILE A 10 -15.67 -8.10 4.37
C ILE A 10 -15.14 -8.46 2.97
N MET A 11 -13.83 -8.62 2.81
CA MET A 11 -13.23 -8.96 1.52
C MET A 11 -13.73 -10.30 1.00
N ARG A 12 -13.88 -11.30 1.88
CA ARG A 12 -14.44 -12.60 1.52
C ARG A 12 -15.92 -12.52 1.17
N GLU A 13 -16.71 -11.73 1.89
CA GLU A 13 -18.12 -11.49 1.60
C GLU A 13 -18.33 -10.78 0.25
N VAL A 14 -17.40 -9.91 -0.14
CA VAL A 14 -17.40 -9.24 -1.46
C VAL A 14 -16.95 -10.19 -2.58
N GLY A 15 -16.38 -11.36 -2.24
CA GLY A 15 -16.03 -12.40 -3.19
C GLY A 15 -14.53 -12.54 -3.48
N PHE A 16 -13.67 -11.91 -2.71
CA PHE A 16 -12.22 -12.14 -2.81
C PHE A 16 -11.79 -13.40 -2.06
N GLU A 17 -10.77 -14.07 -2.58
CA GLU A 17 -10.12 -15.21 -1.95
C GLU A 17 -8.95 -14.74 -1.09
N TYR A 18 -8.95 -15.12 0.19
CA TYR A 18 -7.80 -14.88 1.08
C TYR A 18 -6.63 -15.76 0.62
N GLN A 19 -5.46 -15.16 0.47
CA GLN A 19 -4.24 -15.88 0.10
C GLN A 19 -3.31 -16.02 1.29
N GLU A 20 -2.85 -14.91 1.84
CA GLU A 20 -1.83 -14.91 2.89
C GLU A 20 -1.83 -13.61 3.69
N LYS A 21 -1.07 -13.64 4.78
CA LYS A 21 -0.80 -12.50 5.62
C LYS A 21 0.71 -12.36 5.87
N ILE A 22 1.22 -11.14 5.69
CA ILE A 22 2.59 -10.78 5.96
C ILE A 22 2.60 -9.76 7.09
N ILE A 23 3.51 -9.90 8.02
CA ILE A 23 3.74 -8.97 9.12
C ILE A 23 4.89 -8.05 8.74
N TRP A 24 4.63 -6.77 8.60
CA TRP A 24 5.67 -5.76 8.54
C TRP A 24 6.03 -5.34 9.96
N ARG A 25 7.21 -5.78 10.43
CA ARG A 25 7.75 -5.42 11.74
C ARG A 25 8.67 -4.21 11.63
N LYS A 26 8.40 -3.21 12.47
CA LYS A 26 9.20 -1.99 12.58
C LYS A 26 10.33 -2.20 13.58
N PRO A 27 11.53 -1.59 13.37
CA PRO A 27 12.60 -1.63 14.36
C PRO A 27 12.19 -1.01 15.70
N GLU A 28 12.55 -1.63 16.80
CA GLU A 28 12.17 -1.18 18.16
C GLU A 28 12.59 0.26 18.46
N GLY A 29 13.77 0.68 17.99
CA GLY A 29 14.28 2.04 18.21
C GLY A 29 13.44 3.17 17.58
N TYR A 30 12.48 2.87 16.72
CA TYR A 30 11.56 3.83 16.10
C TYR A 30 10.21 3.92 16.82
N ILE A 31 10.03 3.12 17.86
CA ILE A 31 8.81 3.16 18.63
C ILE A 31 8.99 4.25 19.66
N ARG A 32 8.22 5.33 19.53
CA ARG A 32 8.05 6.23 20.66
C ARG A 32 7.34 5.42 21.74
N ILE A 33 7.92 5.37 22.95
CA ILE A 33 7.21 4.83 24.11
C ILE A 33 5.85 5.48 24.10
N SER A 34 4.85 4.70 23.71
CA SER A 34 3.50 5.21 23.59
C SER A 34 3.00 5.50 24.99
N ARG A 35 2.01 6.37 25.12
CA ARG A 35 1.36 6.59 26.43
C ARG A 35 0.82 5.29 27.03
N ARG A 36 0.66 4.25 26.21
CA ARG A 36 0.12 2.95 26.63
C ARG A 36 1.12 2.13 27.42
N SER A 37 2.33 1.90 26.93
CA SER A 37 3.37 1.20 27.69
C SER A 37 3.78 1.98 28.96
N GLY A 38 3.76 3.31 28.89
CA GLY A 38 4.00 4.19 30.04
C GLY A 38 3.01 4.03 31.20
N VAL A 39 1.80 3.52 30.94
CA VAL A 39 0.80 3.30 31.99
C VAL A 39 1.27 2.24 32.99
N LEU A 40 1.81 1.10 32.51
CA LEU A 40 2.32 0.06 33.39
C LEU A 40 3.55 0.53 34.21
N LEU A 41 4.39 1.39 33.62
CA LEU A 41 5.54 1.95 34.33
C LEU A 41 5.13 2.86 35.48
N GLN A 42 3.99 3.56 35.35
CA GLN A 42 3.43 4.42 36.41
C GLN A 42 2.56 3.64 37.39
N HIS A 43 1.90 2.58 36.93
CA HIS A 43 0.99 1.75 37.71
C HIS A 43 1.37 0.27 37.54
N PRO A 44 2.37 -0.24 38.26
CA PRO A 44 2.92 -1.59 38.07
C PRO A 44 2.02 -2.68 38.64
N TYR A 45 0.75 -2.70 38.27
CA TYR A 45 -0.25 -3.64 38.75
C TYR A 45 -0.89 -4.42 37.58
N PRO A 46 -1.44 -5.62 37.81
CA PRO A 46 -2.21 -6.33 36.83
C PRO A 46 -3.32 -5.47 36.20
N MET A 47 -3.68 -5.78 34.94
CA MET A 47 -4.69 -5.06 34.14
C MET A 47 -4.27 -3.69 33.57
N TYR A 48 -3.08 -3.19 33.90
CA TYR A 48 -2.53 -1.95 33.31
C TYR A 48 -1.55 -2.22 32.17
N TYR A 49 -1.51 -3.45 31.66
CA TYR A 49 -0.66 -3.84 30.53
C TYR A 49 -1.31 -3.49 29.19
N TYR A 50 -0.65 -2.65 28.43
CA TYR A 50 -1.00 -2.29 27.06
C TYR A 50 0.26 -2.39 26.19
N PRO A 51 0.34 -3.39 25.28
CA PRO A 51 1.51 -3.55 24.43
C PRO A 51 1.62 -2.41 23.41
N ASP A 52 2.83 -1.98 23.12
CA ASP A 52 3.12 -1.12 21.99
C ASP A 52 3.13 -1.95 20.71
N ASN A 53 2.38 -1.49 19.73
CA ASN A 53 2.29 -2.19 18.47
C ASN A 53 3.47 -1.84 17.57
N ILE A 54 4.37 -2.80 17.35
CA ILE A 54 5.57 -2.66 16.53
C ILE A 54 5.42 -3.22 15.12
N TYR A 55 4.23 -3.66 14.75
CA TYR A 55 4.00 -4.27 13.45
C TYR A 55 2.72 -3.73 12.79
N GLU A 56 2.68 -3.88 11.48
CA GLU A 56 1.47 -3.74 10.68
C GLU A 56 1.23 -5.02 9.88
N GLU A 57 -0.04 -5.30 9.60
CA GLU A 57 -0.43 -6.50 8.86
C GLU A 57 -0.73 -6.16 7.40
N ILE A 58 -0.13 -6.90 6.49
CA ILE A 58 -0.40 -6.88 5.06
C ILE A 58 -1.22 -8.11 4.75
N VAL A 59 -2.44 -7.92 4.28
CA VAL A 59 -3.32 -9.04 3.93
C VAL A 59 -3.45 -9.11 2.42
N VAL A 60 -3.14 -10.27 1.86
CA VAL A 60 -3.16 -10.51 0.43
C VAL A 60 -4.43 -11.26 0.06
N PHE A 61 -5.15 -10.70 -0.90
CA PHE A 61 -6.35 -11.29 -1.48
C PHE A 61 -6.18 -11.46 -2.98
N LYS A 62 -6.85 -12.45 -3.53
CA LYS A 62 -6.94 -12.70 -4.96
C LYS A 62 -8.39 -12.54 -5.42
N LYS A 63 -8.58 -11.93 -6.58
CA LYS A 63 -9.88 -11.98 -7.27
C LYS A 63 -10.13 -13.42 -7.73
N PRO A 64 -11.37 -13.94 -7.64
CA PRO A 64 -11.69 -15.26 -8.14
C PRO A 64 -11.31 -15.45 -9.60
N GLY A 65 -10.89 -16.65 -9.93
CA GLY A 65 -10.43 -17.03 -11.27
C GLY A 65 -8.93 -17.28 -11.33
N GLU A 66 -8.48 -17.78 -12.46
CA GLU A 66 -7.08 -18.05 -12.70
C GLU A 66 -6.46 -16.95 -13.56
N PHE A 67 -5.26 -16.54 -13.18
CA PHE A 67 -4.45 -15.67 -14.02
C PHE A 67 -3.78 -16.51 -15.11
N ASP A 68 -4.09 -16.22 -16.37
CA ASP A 68 -3.47 -16.90 -17.50
C ASP A 68 -2.03 -16.46 -17.70
N ARG A 69 -1.12 -17.15 -17.03
CA ARG A 69 0.31 -16.92 -17.16
C ARG A 69 0.86 -17.26 -18.54
N ALA A 70 0.13 -18.05 -19.33
CA ALA A 70 0.56 -18.40 -20.69
C ALA A 70 0.41 -17.21 -21.64
N SER A 71 -0.55 -16.32 -21.38
CA SER A 71 -0.75 -15.11 -22.18
C SER A 71 0.35 -14.05 -22.01
N VAL A 72 1.14 -14.12 -20.94
CA VAL A 72 2.26 -13.19 -20.72
C VAL A 72 3.43 -13.54 -21.64
N SER A 73 3.92 -12.58 -22.41
CA SER A 73 5.04 -12.78 -23.34
C SER A 73 6.32 -13.22 -22.63
N ALA A 74 7.18 -13.97 -23.31
CA ALA A 74 8.48 -14.40 -22.78
C ALA A 74 9.37 -13.20 -22.40
N ASP A 75 9.35 -12.14 -23.19
CA ASP A 75 10.08 -10.90 -22.91
C ASP A 75 9.59 -10.22 -21.62
N THR A 76 8.27 -10.11 -21.43
CA THR A 76 7.69 -9.56 -20.22
C THR A 76 8.03 -10.39 -18.99
N LYS A 77 8.00 -11.73 -19.11
CA LYS A 77 8.40 -12.65 -18.02
C LYS A 77 9.86 -12.43 -17.64
N GLU A 78 10.77 -12.38 -18.63
CA GLU A 78 12.19 -12.20 -18.35
C GLU A 78 12.48 -10.82 -17.72
N LYS A 79 11.89 -9.76 -18.26
CA LYS A 79 12.02 -8.41 -17.69
C LYS A 79 11.41 -8.26 -16.28
N SER A 80 10.45 -9.11 -15.93
CA SER A 80 9.80 -9.13 -14.61
C SER A 80 10.47 -10.11 -13.65
N ARG A 81 11.56 -10.74 -14.06
CA ARG A 81 12.25 -11.75 -13.26
C ARG A 81 12.72 -11.17 -11.94
N ILE A 82 12.41 -11.87 -10.86
CA ILE A 82 12.85 -11.50 -9.52
C ILE A 82 14.31 -11.96 -9.34
N ASP A 83 15.16 -11.07 -8.83
CA ASP A 83 16.50 -11.45 -8.41
C ASP A 83 16.43 -12.42 -7.23
N VAL A 84 16.68 -13.70 -7.50
CA VAL A 84 16.60 -14.77 -6.50
C VAL A 84 17.62 -14.61 -5.38
N HIS A 85 18.80 -14.06 -5.68
CA HIS A 85 19.82 -13.80 -4.66
C HIS A 85 19.38 -12.69 -3.70
N ARG A 86 18.78 -11.62 -4.24
CA ARG A 86 18.18 -10.56 -3.44
C ARG A 86 17.02 -11.08 -2.61
N PHE A 87 16.12 -11.84 -3.23
CA PHE A 87 14.96 -12.45 -2.57
C PHE A 87 15.37 -13.31 -1.36
N GLN A 88 16.43 -14.12 -1.51
CA GLN A 88 16.96 -14.96 -0.43
C GLN A 88 17.68 -14.12 0.64
N ARG A 89 18.57 -13.21 0.23
CA ARG A 89 19.36 -12.38 1.15
C ARG A 89 18.46 -11.50 2.02
N GLU A 90 17.44 -10.89 1.44
CA GLU A 90 16.51 -10.00 2.12
C GLU A 90 15.29 -10.75 2.72
N LYS A 91 15.30 -12.07 2.63
CA LYS A 91 14.31 -12.97 3.26
C LYS A 91 12.86 -12.64 2.87
N TRP A 92 12.59 -12.32 1.60
CA TRP A 92 11.24 -12.00 1.13
C TRP A 92 10.27 -13.18 1.24
N TYR A 93 10.80 -14.40 1.31
CA TYR A 93 10.03 -15.67 1.46
C TYR A 93 9.45 -15.86 2.86
N LEU A 94 9.82 -15.03 3.83
CA LEU A 94 9.26 -15.11 5.19
C LEU A 94 7.96 -14.32 5.29
N SER A 95 7.09 -14.76 6.19
CA SER A 95 5.85 -14.05 6.53
C SER A 95 6.05 -12.89 7.51
N VAL A 96 7.28 -12.61 7.93
CA VAL A 96 7.64 -11.45 8.74
C VAL A 96 8.75 -10.69 8.02
N TRP A 97 8.49 -9.43 7.69
CA TRP A 97 9.44 -8.54 7.06
C TRP A 97 9.89 -7.45 8.02
N ASP A 98 11.19 -7.40 8.27
CA ASP A 98 11.84 -6.35 9.05
C ASP A 98 12.22 -5.22 8.10
N ILE A 99 11.39 -4.18 8.04
CA ILE A 99 11.61 -3.02 7.18
C ILE A 99 11.51 -1.75 8.02
N THR A 100 12.52 -0.89 7.90
CA THR A 100 12.56 0.38 8.61
C THR A 100 11.47 1.31 8.09
N ASN A 101 10.70 1.90 8.99
CA ASN A 101 9.69 2.88 8.63
C ASN A 101 10.34 4.21 8.17
N VAL A 102 9.59 4.96 7.38
CA VAL A 102 10.02 6.28 6.90
C VAL A 102 10.00 7.27 8.06
N LEU A 103 11.09 7.99 8.24
CA LEU A 103 11.11 9.14 9.14
C LEU A 103 10.39 10.30 8.46
N PRO A 104 9.53 11.05 9.17
CA PRO A 104 8.92 12.24 8.62
C PRO A 104 9.99 13.20 8.13
N SER A 105 10.00 13.57 6.84
CA SER A 105 10.81 14.68 6.35
C SER A 105 10.19 15.97 6.86
N GLU A 106 11.01 16.99 7.14
CA GLU A 106 10.51 18.29 7.60
C GLU A 106 9.46 18.89 6.65
N LYS A 107 9.66 18.75 5.34
CA LYS A 107 8.75 19.26 4.31
C LYS A 107 7.37 18.60 4.34
N TRP A 108 7.31 17.28 4.60
CA TRP A 108 6.08 16.49 4.54
C TRP A 108 5.70 15.87 5.88
N SER A 109 6.27 16.35 6.98
CA SER A 109 6.10 15.76 8.33
C SER A 109 4.67 15.72 8.84
N LYS A 110 3.79 16.59 8.36
CA LYS A 110 2.37 16.60 8.69
C LYS A 110 1.57 15.45 8.01
N TYR A 111 2.16 14.78 7.03
CA TYR A 111 1.55 13.67 6.27
C TYR A 111 2.16 12.32 6.64
N THR A 112 2.24 12.02 7.90
CA THR A 112 3.17 11.08 8.54
C THR A 112 2.87 9.59 8.43
N ALA A 113 1.87 9.16 7.72
CA ALA A 113 1.52 7.73 7.62
C ALA A 113 2.15 7.02 6.40
N ALA A 114 3.21 7.59 5.81
CA ALA A 114 3.87 6.99 4.65
C ALA A 114 4.58 5.70 5.02
N PHE A 115 4.31 4.65 4.27
CA PHE A 115 5.07 3.40 4.34
C PHE A 115 6.34 3.47 3.48
N PRO A 116 7.37 2.65 3.79
CA PRO A 116 8.64 2.69 3.09
C PRO A 116 8.51 2.18 1.64
N GLU A 117 9.31 2.76 0.74
CA GLU A 117 9.34 2.34 -0.67
C GLU A 117 9.70 0.86 -0.82
N GLU A 118 10.57 0.34 0.03
CA GLU A 118 10.95 -1.08 0.03
C GLU A 118 9.74 -2.01 0.21
N LEU A 119 8.79 -1.64 1.08
CA LEU A 119 7.57 -2.43 1.28
C LEU A 119 6.77 -2.54 -0.01
N VAL A 120 6.56 -1.41 -0.69
CA VAL A 120 5.85 -1.34 -1.98
C VAL A 120 6.62 -2.08 -3.06
N GLU A 121 7.94 -1.90 -3.11
CA GLU A 121 8.81 -2.55 -4.08
C GLU A 121 8.65 -4.08 -4.04
N ARG A 122 8.74 -4.66 -2.83
CA ARG A 122 8.54 -6.10 -2.63
C ARG A 122 7.17 -6.56 -3.13
N LEU A 123 6.10 -5.87 -2.74
CA LEU A 123 4.74 -6.22 -3.15
C LEU A 123 4.53 -6.08 -4.66
N VAL A 124 4.97 -4.98 -5.27
CA VAL A 124 4.83 -4.76 -6.72
C VAL A 124 5.60 -5.80 -7.52
N MET A 125 6.81 -6.15 -7.10
CA MET A 125 7.61 -7.18 -7.77
C MET A 125 7.04 -8.59 -7.62
N LEU A 126 6.47 -8.92 -6.46
CA LEU A 126 5.92 -10.26 -6.19
C LEU A 126 4.55 -10.49 -6.85
N TYR A 127 3.76 -9.42 -7.07
CA TYR A 127 2.36 -9.56 -7.48
C TYR A 127 2.02 -8.91 -8.82
N SER A 128 3.02 -8.40 -9.57
CA SER A 128 2.75 -7.81 -10.90
C SER A 128 3.89 -8.02 -11.89
N TYR A 129 3.55 -8.07 -13.19
CA TYR A 129 4.50 -8.01 -14.28
C TYR A 129 4.76 -6.57 -14.74
N ILE A 130 5.90 -6.35 -15.42
CA ILE A 130 6.19 -5.07 -16.07
C ILE A 130 5.07 -4.74 -17.07
N GLY A 131 4.63 -3.47 -17.07
CA GLY A 131 3.54 -2.98 -17.92
C GLY A 131 2.15 -3.15 -17.30
N GLU A 132 1.98 -3.94 -16.23
CA GLU A 132 0.70 -4.03 -15.53
C GLU A 132 0.40 -2.77 -14.71
N THR A 133 -0.85 -2.60 -14.30
CA THR A 133 -1.32 -1.42 -13.59
C THR A 133 -1.51 -1.72 -12.11
N VAL A 134 -0.87 -0.92 -11.28
CA VAL A 134 -1.04 -0.90 -9.82
C VAL A 134 -2.05 0.18 -9.48
N LEU A 135 -3.03 -0.16 -8.65
CA LEU A 135 -4.05 0.77 -8.15
C LEU A 135 -3.82 1.05 -6.66
N ASP A 136 -3.73 2.33 -6.30
CA ASP A 136 -3.72 2.77 -4.91
C ASP A 136 -4.91 3.72 -4.64
N PRO A 137 -5.96 3.27 -3.97
CA PRO A 137 -7.14 4.10 -3.69
C PRO A 137 -6.93 5.13 -2.57
N PHE A 138 -5.77 5.10 -1.88
CA PHE A 138 -5.39 5.99 -0.78
C PHE A 138 -3.95 6.46 -0.95
N LEU A 139 -3.68 7.13 -2.07
CA LEU A 139 -2.34 7.41 -2.59
C LEU A 139 -1.40 8.13 -1.61
N GLY A 140 -1.95 8.98 -0.73
CA GLY A 140 -1.14 9.78 0.19
C GLY A 140 -0.13 10.65 -0.56
N THR A 141 1.14 10.52 -0.21
CA THR A 141 2.24 11.26 -0.87
C THR A 141 2.77 10.59 -2.14
N GLY A 142 2.09 9.56 -2.66
CA GLY A 142 2.41 8.94 -3.94
C GLY A 142 3.45 7.83 -3.92
N THR A 143 3.78 7.25 -2.78
CA THR A 143 4.83 6.21 -2.67
C THR A 143 4.59 5.04 -3.61
N THR A 144 3.35 4.54 -3.69
CA THR A 144 2.98 3.43 -4.57
C THR A 144 3.23 3.75 -6.05
N CYS A 145 2.83 4.94 -6.50
CA CYS A 145 3.01 5.32 -7.91
C CYS A 145 4.48 5.59 -8.25
N VAL A 146 5.24 6.20 -7.34
CA VAL A 146 6.68 6.41 -7.51
C VAL A 146 7.41 5.07 -7.70
N VAL A 147 7.14 4.10 -6.85
CA VAL A 147 7.77 2.78 -6.93
C VAL A 147 7.30 2.00 -8.15
N SER A 148 5.99 2.00 -8.45
CA SER A 148 5.44 1.32 -9.61
C SER A 148 6.07 1.82 -10.91
N LYS A 149 6.19 3.15 -11.06
CA LYS A 149 6.84 3.77 -12.20
C LYS A 149 8.32 3.36 -12.30
N ARG A 150 9.07 3.42 -11.21
CA ARG A 150 10.48 2.98 -11.16
C ARG A 150 10.65 1.53 -11.61
N LEU A 151 9.71 0.68 -11.27
CA LEU A 151 9.71 -0.74 -11.62
C LEU A 151 9.09 -1.05 -12.99
N GLY A 152 8.72 -0.05 -13.79
CA GLY A 152 8.13 -0.23 -15.11
C GLY A 152 6.67 -0.69 -15.13
N ARG A 153 5.94 -0.46 -14.04
CA ARG A 153 4.49 -0.68 -13.95
C ARG A 153 3.76 0.64 -14.14
N ASN A 154 2.53 0.55 -14.64
CA ASN A 154 1.62 1.69 -14.63
C ASN A 154 1.06 1.89 -13.22
N CYS A 155 0.62 3.12 -12.90
CA CYS A 155 -0.03 3.38 -11.63
C CYS A 155 -1.27 4.25 -11.81
N ILE A 156 -2.31 3.91 -11.06
CA ILE A 156 -3.49 4.75 -10.88
C ILE A 156 -3.60 5.01 -9.37
N GLY A 157 -3.67 6.26 -8.98
CA GLY A 157 -3.78 6.65 -7.57
C GLY A 157 -4.95 7.60 -7.34
N TYR A 158 -5.62 7.44 -6.21
CA TYR A 158 -6.68 8.36 -5.75
C TYR A 158 -6.27 8.98 -4.42
N GLU A 159 -6.41 10.31 -4.34
CA GLU A 159 -6.19 11.06 -3.12
C GLU A 159 -7.31 12.10 -2.95
N ILE A 160 -7.86 12.19 -1.74
CA ILE A 160 -8.94 13.13 -1.43
C ILE A 160 -8.40 14.46 -0.86
N ASP A 161 -7.20 14.42 -0.28
CA ASP A 161 -6.56 15.59 0.30
C ASP A 161 -5.77 16.35 -0.77
N LEU A 162 -6.33 17.48 -1.18
CA LEU A 162 -5.72 18.35 -2.20
C LEU A 162 -4.40 18.99 -1.74
N GLU A 163 -4.12 19.05 -0.43
CA GLU A 163 -2.85 19.58 0.09
C GLU A 163 -1.67 18.67 -0.28
N LEU A 164 -1.94 17.37 -0.55
CA LEU A 164 -0.92 16.40 -0.98
C LEU A 164 -0.53 16.51 -2.45
N ARG A 165 -1.26 17.30 -3.23
CA ARG A 165 -1.04 17.43 -4.67
C ARG A 165 0.40 17.83 -5.00
N GLU A 166 0.93 18.86 -4.35
CA GLU A 166 2.30 19.34 -4.58
C GLU A 166 3.35 18.25 -4.27
N ALA A 167 3.13 17.50 -3.19
CA ALA A 167 4.00 16.38 -2.82
C ALA A 167 4.00 15.27 -3.87
N ILE A 168 2.83 14.93 -4.39
CA ILE A 168 2.66 13.90 -5.43
C ILE A 168 3.36 14.35 -6.72
N GLU A 169 3.09 15.57 -7.18
CA GLU A 169 3.68 16.12 -8.40
C GLU A 169 5.21 16.18 -8.32
N GLU A 170 5.75 16.68 -7.21
CA GLU A 170 7.20 16.76 -6.99
C GLU A 170 7.85 15.36 -6.99
N ARG A 171 7.30 14.40 -6.26
CA ARG A 171 7.86 13.05 -6.16
C ARG A 171 7.80 12.30 -7.50
N LEU A 172 6.71 12.41 -8.23
CA LEU A 172 6.59 11.78 -9.53
C LEU A 172 7.50 12.43 -10.59
N SER A 173 7.72 13.73 -10.54
CA SER A 173 8.59 14.46 -11.47
C SER A 173 10.06 14.17 -11.22
N ILE A 174 10.51 14.11 -9.98
CA ILE A 174 11.91 13.79 -9.62
C ILE A 174 12.27 12.40 -10.12
N ASN A 175 11.40 11.42 -9.91
CA ASN A 175 11.66 10.05 -10.35
C ASN A 175 11.55 9.88 -11.87
N ALA A 176 10.78 10.69 -12.58
CA ALA A 176 10.73 10.67 -14.04
C ALA A 176 12.10 10.98 -14.67
N LYS A 177 12.79 11.99 -14.17
CA LYS A 177 14.12 12.37 -14.66
C LYS A 177 15.20 11.30 -14.40
N SER A 178 15.10 10.57 -13.31
CA SER A 178 16.02 9.49 -12.94
C SER A 178 15.86 8.24 -13.80
N LEU A 179 14.62 7.89 -14.20
CA LEU A 179 14.30 6.70 -14.98
C LEU A 179 14.72 6.79 -16.45
N LEU A 180 14.66 7.98 -17.05
CA LEU A 180 15.11 8.19 -18.43
C LEU A 180 16.59 7.84 -18.64
N HIS A 181 17.38 7.85 -17.57
CA HIS A 181 18.81 7.50 -17.63
C HIS A 181 19.09 5.98 -17.55
N TYR A 182 18.14 5.18 -17.00
CA TYR A 182 18.42 3.77 -16.66
C TYR A 182 17.84 2.72 -17.62
N VAL A 183 16.80 3.01 -18.39
CA VAL A 183 16.04 1.96 -19.11
C VAL A 183 15.99 2.16 -20.63
N GLY A 184 16.47 3.27 -21.18
CA GLY A 184 16.51 3.49 -22.65
C GLY A 184 15.14 3.36 -23.37
N VAL A 185 14.04 3.55 -22.65
CA VAL A 185 12.68 3.48 -23.18
C VAL A 185 12.11 4.89 -23.25
N GLU A 186 11.93 5.41 -24.46
CA GLU A 186 11.10 6.59 -24.69
C GLU A 186 9.65 6.27 -24.33
N ARG A 187 9.26 6.52 -23.08
CA ARG A 187 7.87 6.56 -22.67
C ARG A 187 7.46 8.01 -22.47
N GLN A 188 6.43 8.45 -23.20
CA GLN A 188 5.68 9.64 -22.83
C GLN A 188 4.93 9.32 -21.54
N ASP A 189 5.45 9.80 -20.42
CA ASP A 189 4.76 9.73 -19.13
C ASP A 189 3.58 10.70 -19.16
N VAL A 190 2.38 10.20 -19.36
CA VAL A 190 1.16 10.98 -19.19
C VAL A 190 0.78 10.93 -17.72
N VAL A 191 1.06 12.00 -16.98
CA VAL A 191 0.51 12.21 -15.63
C VAL A 191 -0.72 13.08 -15.80
N GLU A 192 -1.90 12.48 -15.80
CA GLU A 192 -3.16 13.20 -15.79
C GLU A 192 -3.64 13.35 -14.35
N ILE A 193 -3.70 14.59 -13.86
CA ILE A 193 -4.26 14.90 -12.54
C ILE A 193 -5.68 15.38 -12.75
N VAL A 194 -6.65 14.50 -12.46
CA VAL A 194 -8.07 14.85 -12.50
C VAL A 194 -8.53 15.29 -11.13
N VAL A 195 -8.73 16.60 -10.94
CA VAL A 195 -9.34 17.14 -9.73
C VAL A 195 -10.85 17.06 -9.87
N ARG A 196 -11.52 16.20 -9.10
CA ARG A 196 -12.99 16.20 -9.04
C ARG A 196 -13.44 17.09 -7.89
N SER A 197 -13.98 18.25 -8.23
CA SER A 197 -14.60 19.19 -7.27
C SER A 197 -15.82 18.61 -6.53
N ASP A 198 -16.34 17.47 -7.00
CA ASP A 198 -17.57 16.85 -6.51
C ASP A 198 -17.35 15.68 -5.53
N ALA A 199 -16.13 15.49 -5.02
CA ALA A 199 -15.81 14.38 -4.12
C ALA A 199 -16.73 14.31 -2.88
N ARG A 200 -17.17 15.46 -2.34
CA ARG A 200 -18.14 15.53 -1.23
C ARG A 200 -19.51 14.99 -1.63
N LYS A 201 -20.01 15.36 -2.81
CA LYS A 201 -21.31 14.88 -3.33
C LYS A 201 -21.28 13.38 -3.64
N LEU A 202 -20.16 12.92 -4.20
CA LEU A 202 -19.96 11.49 -4.47
C LEU A 202 -19.93 10.66 -3.18
N ARG A 203 -19.26 11.15 -2.13
CA ARG A 203 -19.21 10.51 -0.82
C ARG A 203 -20.60 10.38 -0.17
N THR A 204 -21.43 11.40 -0.29
CA THR A 204 -22.79 11.38 0.23
C THR A 204 -23.64 10.36 -0.53
N LYS A 205 -23.60 10.36 -1.88
CA LYS A 205 -24.30 9.37 -2.70
C LYS A 205 -23.86 7.94 -2.42
N LEU A 206 -22.56 7.70 -2.30
CA LEU A 206 -22.02 6.37 -2.01
C LEU A 206 -22.45 5.86 -0.63
N ARG A 207 -22.48 6.73 0.38
CA ARG A 207 -23.04 6.39 1.71
C ARG A 207 -24.51 5.99 1.63
N GLU A 208 -25.31 6.78 0.95
CA GLU A 208 -26.76 6.49 0.78
C GLU A 208 -26.98 5.17 0.03
N GLU A 209 -26.19 4.85 -0.98
CA GLU A 209 -26.27 3.59 -1.70
C GLU A 209 -25.85 2.38 -0.85
N ILE A 210 -24.78 2.53 -0.08
CA ILE A 210 -24.32 1.49 0.85
C ILE A 210 -25.38 1.24 1.94
N GLU A 211 -25.94 2.29 2.53
CA GLU A 211 -27.00 2.16 3.54
C GLU A 211 -28.26 1.51 2.98
N LYS A 212 -28.66 1.83 1.74
CA LYS A 212 -29.77 1.18 1.05
C LYS A 212 -29.52 -0.32 0.83
N LYS A 213 -28.31 -0.69 0.39
CA LYS A 213 -27.94 -2.09 0.19
C LYS A 213 -27.86 -2.88 1.50
N LEU A 214 -27.41 -2.26 2.58
CA LEU A 214 -27.38 -2.90 3.91
C LEU A 214 -28.79 -3.10 4.47
N LYS A 215 -29.70 -2.14 4.29
CA LYS A 215 -31.10 -2.26 4.72
C LYS A 215 -31.85 -3.32 3.93
N SER A 216 -31.62 -3.45 2.62
CA SER A 216 -32.28 -4.47 1.78
C SER A 216 -31.80 -5.90 2.10
N LYS A 217 -30.57 -6.08 2.61
CA LYS A 217 -30.05 -7.39 3.05
C LYS A 217 -30.55 -7.83 4.43
N ASN A 218 -30.96 -6.90 5.27
CA ASN A 218 -31.49 -7.20 6.61
C ASN A 218 -33.01 -7.39 6.63
N SER A 219 -33.67 -7.29 5.47
CA SER A 219 -35.13 -7.44 5.32
C SER A 219 -35.52 -8.77 4.65
N ASN A 220 -34.58 -9.65 4.39
CA ASN A 220 -34.70 -11.02 3.93
C ASN A 220 -34.06 -11.97 4.96
#